data_2a42afe62a757a859588106278ae8e38
#
_entry.id   2a42afe62a757a859588106278ae8e38
#
_cell.length_a   1.000
_cell.length_b   1.000
_cell.length_c   1.000
_cell.angle_alpha   90.00
_cell.angle_beta   90.00
_cell.angle_gamma   90.00
#
_symmetry.space_group_name_H-M   'P 1'
#
loop_
_entity.id
_entity.type
_entity.pdbx_description
1 polymer ?
#
loop_
_entity_poly.entity_id
_entity_poly.type
_entity_poly.pdbx_seq_one_letter_code
_entity_poly.pdbx_strand_id
1 'polypeptide(L)'
;MNNNELINMFRSGSQYPVYFTFNNMRTLAEFAEEAHEELDTSKEELLTLLKDSDVLADLGFDSTTIIAMFIPNTYQIYWNTPALDLLKRMKKEYHRFWNEDRMAKASAIGLSPEEVITLASIIEEETVKTEEYPIIAGVYINRLNRGIKLDACPTLKFVLGDFTISRILDRYLKIDSPYNTYMYAGLPPGPIRMASIQVIDSVLNYQKHDYLYFCAKSDFSGYHNFSKTLRQHNIYAREYHQELNKRKIWK
;
A
#
# COMPACT_ATOMS: atom_id res chain seq x y z
N MET A 1 35.33 -1.85 -23.42
CA MET A 1 35.79 -0.47 -23.11
C MET A 1 37.31 -0.47 -23.12
N ASN A 2 37.93 0.39 -23.90
CA ASN A 2 39.40 0.54 -23.94
C ASN A 2 39.87 1.62 -22.95
N ASN A 3 41.20 1.73 -22.71
CA ASN A 3 41.76 2.68 -21.73
C ASN A 3 41.42 4.15 -22.05
N ASN A 4 41.38 4.51 -23.34
CA ASN A 4 41.03 5.89 -23.73
C ASN A 4 39.51 6.21 -23.50
N GLU A 5 38.64 5.24 -23.71
CA GLU A 5 37.20 5.36 -23.40
C GLU A 5 36.99 5.53 -21.90
N LEU A 6 37.74 4.73 -21.07
CA LEU A 6 37.70 4.84 -19.62
C LEU A 6 38.20 6.22 -19.13
N ILE A 7 39.32 6.71 -19.65
CA ILE A 7 39.85 8.02 -19.31
C ILE A 7 38.88 9.13 -19.73
N ASN A 8 38.26 9.04 -20.90
CA ASN A 8 37.27 10.02 -21.37
C ASN A 8 36.03 10.01 -20.52
N MET A 9 35.57 8.84 -20.07
CA MET A 9 34.44 8.69 -19.18
C MET A 9 34.72 9.38 -17.84
N PHE A 10 35.90 9.17 -17.23
CA PHE A 10 36.29 9.85 -16.00
C PHE A 10 36.40 11.39 -16.19
N ARG A 11 36.99 11.82 -17.32
CA ARG A 11 37.12 13.26 -17.63
C ARG A 11 35.81 13.96 -17.88
N SER A 12 34.84 13.28 -18.49
CA SER A 12 33.51 13.84 -18.79
C SER A 12 32.54 13.76 -17.62
N GLY A 13 32.88 13.01 -16.55
CA GLY A 13 31.96 12.71 -15.47
C GLY A 13 30.75 11.86 -15.91
N SER A 14 30.84 11.20 -17.06
CA SER A 14 29.74 10.39 -17.59
C SER A 14 29.50 9.19 -16.69
N GLN A 15 28.28 9.03 -16.24
CA GLN A 15 27.84 7.92 -15.41
C GLN A 15 26.78 7.11 -16.15
N TYR A 16 26.76 5.79 -15.90
CA TYR A 16 25.67 4.92 -16.30
C TYR A 16 24.72 4.75 -15.12
N PRO A 17 23.41 4.90 -15.32
CA PRO A 17 22.45 4.64 -14.24
C PRO A 17 22.42 3.15 -13.90
N VAL A 18 22.19 2.85 -12.64
CA VAL A 18 21.87 1.51 -12.14
C VAL A 18 20.37 1.29 -12.09
N TYR A 19 19.94 0.05 -12.05
CA TYR A 19 18.52 -0.29 -11.84
C TYR A 19 18.29 -0.44 -10.35
N PHE A 20 17.57 0.51 -9.78
CA PHE A 20 17.10 0.48 -8.40
C PHE A 20 15.68 -0.05 -8.38
N THR A 21 15.45 -1.17 -7.69
CA THR A 21 14.14 -1.84 -7.63
C THR A 21 13.67 -1.92 -6.19
N PHE A 22 12.48 -1.43 -5.90
CA PHE A 22 11.84 -1.70 -4.62
C PHE A 22 10.40 -2.20 -4.83
N ASN A 23 9.98 -3.03 -3.89
CA ASN A 23 8.68 -3.68 -3.90
C ASN A 23 7.69 -2.96 -2.96
N ASN A 24 6.54 -3.57 -2.74
CA ASN A 24 5.49 -3.11 -1.86
C ASN A 24 5.88 -3.21 -0.36
N MET A 25 6.85 -2.41 0.07
CA MET A 25 7.37 -2.34 1.43
C MET A 25 6.34 -1.79 2.42
N ARG A 26 6.45 -2.20 3.69
CA ARG A 26 5.55 -1.73 4.75
C ARG A 26 5.99 -0.43 5.39
N THR A 27 7.29 -0.17 5.40
CA THR A 27 7.85 0.97 6.14
C THR A 27 8.83 1.78 5.29
N LEU A 28 8.95 3.06 5.62
CA LEU A 28 9.99 3.93 5.06
C LEU A 28 11.40 3.47 5.45
N ALA A 29 11.52 2.75 6.57
CA ALA A 29 12.80 2.19 7.01
C ALA A 29 13.28 1.06 6.09
N GLU A 30 12.36 0.20 5.62
CA GLU A 30 12.66 -0.81 4.61
C GLU A 30 13.10 -0.17 3.29
N PHE A 31 12.42 0.89 2.84
CA PHE A 31 12.83 1.64 1.65
C PHE A 31 14.22 2.27 1.80
N ALA A 32 14.51 2.88 2.96
CA ALA A 32 15.81 3.49 3.22
C ALA A 32 16.94 2.47 3.28
N GLU A 33 16.68 1.26 3.79
CA GLU A 33 17.61 0.12 3.77
C GLU A 33 17.91 -0.31 2.35
N GLU A 34 16.88 -0.59 1.55
CA GLU A 34 17.03 -1.01 0.14
C GLU A 34 17.80 0.04 -0.68
N ALA A 35 17.49 1.34 -0.44
CA ALA A 35 18.20 2.41 -1.12
C ALA A 35 19.68 2.46 -0.71
N HIS A 36 20.00 2.17 0.56
CA HIS A 36 21.38 2.11 1.05
C HIS A 36 22.14 0.90 0.49
N GLU A 37 21.47 -0.23 0.34
CA GLU A 37 22.11 -1.45 -0.19
C GLU A 37 22.43 -1.33 -1.69
N GLU A 38 21.59 -0.64 -2.46
CA GLU A 38 21.73 -0.56 -3.92
C GLU A 38 22.36 0.75 -4.44
N LEU A 39 22.35 1.82 -3.64
CA LEU A 39 22.84 3.14 -3.98
C LEU A 39 23.85 3.65 -2.94
N ASP A 40 24.70 4.59 -3.32
CA ASP A 40 25.60 5.34 -2.40
C ASP A 40 24.82 6.40 -1.62
N THR A 41 23.71 5.98 -1.00
CA THR A 41 22.80 6.85 -0.25
C THR A 41 22.78 6.42 1.21
N SER A 42 22.91 7.38 2.14
CA SER A 42 22.87 7.08 3.57
C SER A 42 21.44 6.80 4.02
N LYS A 43 21.23 5.63 4.65
CA LYS A 43 19.96 5.26 5.28
C LYS A 43 19.55 6.28 6.35
N GLU A 44 20.49 6.72 7.18
CA GLU A 44 20.25 7.67 8.27
C GLU A 44 19.84 9.04 7.73
N GLU A 45 20.46 9.48 6.65
CA GLU A 45 20.10 10.75 5.98
C GLU A 45 18.70 10.65 5.39
N LEU A 46 18.36 9.57 4.66
CA LEU A 46 17.01 9.35 4.14
C LEU A 46 15.96 9.37 5.25
N LEU A 47 16.20 8.64 6.35
CA LEU A 47 15.27 8.59 7.47
C LEU A 47 15.13 9.94 8.19
N THR A 48 16.18 10.76 8.20
CA THR A 48 16.13 12.11 8.75
C THR A 48 15.27 13.00 7.88
N LEU A 49 15.50 13.02 6.57
CA LEU A 49 14.70 13.79 5.61
C LEU A 49 13.23 13.37 5.60
N LEU A 50 12.94 12.08 5.71
CA LEU A 50 11.58 11.53 5.74
C LEU A 50 10.82 11.80 7.06
N LYS A 51 11.48 12.40 8.06
CA LYS A 51 10.87 12.88 9.31
C LYS A 51 10.80 14.40 9.41
N ASP A 52 11.48 15.09 8.51
CA ASP A 52 11.54 16.56 8.47
C ASP A 52 10.24 17.11 7.84
N SER A 53 9.47 17.86 8.63
CA SER A 53 8.17 18.41 8.20
C SER A 53 8.29 19.39 7.02
N ASP A 54 9.39 20.14 6.95
CA ASP A 54 9.59 21.13 5.89
C ASP A 54 9.92 20.42 4.57
N VAL A 55 10.77 19.39 4.63
CA VAL A 55 11.08 18.52 3.48
C VAL A 55 9.81 17.81 2.99
N LEU A 56 8.99 17.24 3.90
CA LEU A 56 7.75 16.59 3.52
C LEU A 56 6.77 17.58 2.87
N ALA A 57 6.63 18.79 3.41
CA ALA A 57 5.78 19.83 2.83
C ALA A 57 6.26 20.24 1.43
N ASP A 58 7.57 20.41 1.22
CA ASP A 58 8.16 20.68 -0.11
C ASP A 58 7.92 19.53 -1.10
N LEU A 59 7.86 18.30 -0.60
CA LEU A 59 7.48 17.13 -1.40
C LEU A 59 5.97 17.08 -1.66
N GLY A 60 5.14 17.83 -0.93
CA GLY A 60 3.69 17.86 -1.07
C GLY A 60 2.97 16.81 -0.25
N PHE A 61 3.62 16.28 0.79
CA PHE A 61 3.11 15.24 1.67
C PHE A 61 3.29 15.63 3.15
N ASP A 62 2.71 14.84 4.04
CA ASP A 62 2.95 14.88 5.47
C ASP A 62 3.43 13.52 5.99
N SER A 63 3.63 13.40 7.29
CA SER A 63 4.11 12.17 7.94
C SER A 63 3.17 10.97 7.79
N THR A 64 1.90 11.18 7.50
CA THR A 64 0.90 10.13 7.30
C THR A 64 0.77 9.71 5.84
N THR A 65 0.99 10.64 4.92
CA THR A 65 0.75 10.46 3.48
C THR A 65 2.02 10.19 2.67
N ILE A 66 3.21 10.50 3.20
CA ILE A 66 4.49 10.37 2.47
C ILE A 66 4.74 8.99 1.88
N ILE A 67 4.26 7.92 2.52
CA ILE A 67 4.42 6.56 2.01
C ILE A 67 3.72 6.36 0.65
N ALA A 68 2.69 7.17 0.35
CA ALA A 68 2.00 7.15 -0.94
C ALA A 68 2.88 7.65 -2.10
N MET A 69 3.93 8.44 -1.82
CA MET A 69 4.85 8.93 -2.85
C MET A 69 5.62 7.80 -3.54
N PHE A 70 5.84 6.71 -2.83
CA PHE A 70 6.69 5.61 -3.30
C PHE A 70 5.86 4.58 -4.07
N ILE A 71 5.99 4.61 -5.40
CA ILE A 71 5.34 3.64 -6.29
C ILE A 71 6.32 2.49 -6.56
N PRO A 72 6.03 1.26 -6.09
CA PRO A 72 6.90 0.10 -6.31
C PRO A 72 7.15 -0.17 -7.79
N ASN A 73 8.41 -0.13 -8.19
CA ASN A 73 8.84 -0.35 -9.58
C ASN A 73 10.38 -0.46 -9.65
N THR A 74 10.90 -0.64 -10.86
CA THR A 74 12.34 -0.53 -11.17
C THR A 74 12.63 0.82 -11.81
N TYR A 75 13.58 1.55 -11.26
CA TYR A 75 13.96 2.90 -11.69
C TYR A 75 15.42 2.94 -12.13
N GLN A 76 15.70 3.69 -13.17
CA GLN A 76 17.08 4.02 -13.53
C GLN A 76 17.53 5.24 -12.74
N ILE A 77 18.50 5.06 -11.86
CA ILE A 77 19.01 6.09 -10.94
C ILE A 77 20.55 6.04 -10.98
N TYR A 78 21.23 7.17 -10.88
CA TYR A 78 22.67 7.17 -10.73
C TYR A 78 23.05 6.66 -9.34
N TRP A 79 24.05 5.78 -9.28
CA TRP A 79 24.48 5.12 -8.04
C TRP A 79 24.79 6.12 -6.91
N ASN A 80 25.39 7.26 -7.21
CA ASN A 80 25.77 8.31 -6.26
C ASN A 80 24.70 9.40 -6.09
N THR A 81 23.42 9.11 -6.34
CA THR A 81 22.34 10.08 -6.18
C THR A 81 22.18 10.46 -4.69
N PRO A 82 22.29 11.76 -4.32
CA PRO A 82 22.09 12.19 -2.93
C PRO A 82 20.68 11.87 -2.42
N ALA A 83 20.54 11.70 -1.11
CA ALA A 83 19.28 11.31 -0.47
C ALA A 83 18.09 12.22 -0.83
N LEU A 84 18.28 13.54 -0.76
CA LEU A 84 17.23 14.50 -1.12
C LEU A 84 16.85 14.42 -2.61
N ASP A 85 17.83 14.20 -3.49
CA ASP A 85 17.57 14.10 -4.92
C ASP A 85 16.88 12.77 -5.27
N LEU A 86 17.14 11.69 -4.52
CA LEU A 86 16.39 10.44 -4.60
C LEU A 86 14.91 10.68 -4.23
N LEU A 87 14.62 11.40 -3.14
CA LEU A 87 13.24 11.74 -2.76
C LEU A 87 12.55 12.59 -3.82
N LYS A 88 13.23 13.61 -4.36
CA LYS A 88 12.70 14.42 -5.47
C LYS A 88 12.46 13.58 -6.73
N ARG A 89 13.30 12.59 -6.98
CA ARG A 89 13.10 11.64 -8.09
C ARG A 89 11.86 10.78 -7.85
N MET A 90 11.62 10.28 -6.63
CA MET A 90 10.40 9.52 -6.30
C MET A 90 9.15 10.39 -6.46
N LYS A 91 9.18 11.65 -6.02
CA LYS A 91 8.10 12.60 -6.27
C LYS A 91 7.80 12.77 -7.76
N LYS A 92 8.85 12.88 -8.60
CA LYS A 92 8.69 12.99 -10.06
C LYS A 92 8.04 11.74 -10.65
N GLU A 93 8.44 10.55 -10.19
CA GLU A 93 7.83 9.30 -10.65
C GLU A 93 6.39 9.14 -10.14
N TYR A 94 6.06 9.59 -8.93
CA TYR A 94 4.70 9.69 -8.44
C TYR A 94 3.83 10.55 -9.38
N HIS A 95 4.26 11.77 -9.74
CA HIS A 95 3.52 12.61 -10.68
C HIS A 95 3.42 12.01 -12.08
N ARG A 96 4.43 11.27 -12.54
CA ARG A 96 4.39 10.56 -13.82
C ARG A 96 3.38 9.40 -13.78
N PHE A 97 3.32 8.70 -12.66
CA PHE A 97 2.37 7.60 -12.44
C PHE A 97 0.93 8.09 -12.46
N TRP A 98 0.66 9.21 -11.79
CA TRP A 98 -0.66 9.88 -11.77
C TRP A 98 -0.88 10.73 -13.03
N ASN A 99 -0.94 10.05 -14.17
CA ASN A 99 -1.26 10.67 -15.45
C ASN A 99 -2.75 11.07 -15.53
N GLU A 100 -3.14 11.75 -16.60
CA GLU A 100 -4.52 12.25 -16.80
C GLU A 100 -5.57 11.14 -16.70
N ASP A 101 -5.30 9.93 -17.24
CA ASP A 101 -6.24 8.80 -17.18
C ASP A 101 -6.48 8.34 -15.73
N ARG A 102 -5.40 8.13 -14.94
CA ARG A 102 -5.52 7.74 -13.53
C ARG A 102 -6.17 8.82 -12.68
N MET A 103 -5.83 10.09 -12.91
CA MET A 103 -6.47 11.23 -12.23
C MET A 103 -7.97 11.31 -12.53
N ALA A 104 -8.38 11.13 -13.80
CA ALA A 104 -9.78 11.10 -14.18
C ALA A 104 -10.54 9.94 -13.52
N LYS A 105 -9.94 8.75 -13.44
CA LYS A 105 -10.53 7.58 -12.77
C LYS A 105 -10.66 7.79 -11.26
N ALA A 106 -9.65 8.33 -10.60
CA ALA A 106 -9.69 8.67 -9.18
C ALA A 106 -10.82 9.68 -8.87
N SER A 107 -10.90 10.74 -9.66
CA SER A 107 -11.98 11.73 -9.56
C SER A 107 -13.37 11.10 -9.79
N ALA A 108 -13.51 10.16 -10.74
CA ALA A 108 -14.78 9.50 -11.05
C ALA A 108 -15.29 8.61 -9.89
N ILE A 109 -14.39 8.12 -9.02
CA ILE A 109 -14.76 7.38 -7.79
C ILE A 109 -14.77 8.25 -6.54
N GLY A 110 -14.48 9.57 -6.68
CA GLY A 110 -14.50 10.55 -5.59
C GLY A 110 -13.35 10.43 -4.59
N LEU A 111 -12.20 9.91 -5.01
CA LEU A 111 -11.01 9.73 -4.18
C LEU A 111 -9.83 10.56 -4.72
N SER A 112 -9.00 11.09 -3.82
CA SER A 112 -7.71 11.66 -4.18
C SER A 112 -6.70 10.56 -4.54
N PRO A 113 -5.56 10.88 -5.20
CA PRO A 113 -4.48 9.94 -5.43
C PRO A 113 -4.00 9.22 -4.17
N GLU A 114 -3.83 9.95 -3.06
CA GLU A 114 -3.39 9.42 -1.78
C GLU A 114 -4.45 8.49 -1.16
N GLU A 115 -5.73 8.84 -1.29
CA GLU A 115 -6.84 8.00 -0.84
C GLU A 115 -6.96 6.70 -1.64
N VAL A 116 -6.72 6.76 -2.96
CA VAL A 116 -6.64 5.55 -3.80
C VAL A 116 -5.51 4.64 -3.35
N ILE A 117 -4.31 5.19 -3.08
CA ILE A 117 -3.17 4.39 -2.59
C ILE A 117 -3.45 3.86 -1.18
N THR A 118 -4.10 4.66 -0.33
CA THR A 118 -4.52 4.23 1.01
C THR A 118 -5.44 3.02 0.93
N LEU A 119 -6.47 3.08 0.09
CA LEU A 119 -7.38 1.95 -0.11
C LEU A 119 -6.66 0.74 -0.72
N ALA A 120 -5.80 0.98 -1.72
CA ALA A 120 -4.99 -0.07 -2.35
C ALA A 120 -4.08 -0.78 -1.34
N SER A 121 -3.44 -0.05 -0.43
CA SER A 121 -2.58 -0.62 0.62
C SER A 121 -3.33 -1.54 1.59
N ILE A 122 -4.59 -1.25 1.85
CA ILE A 122 -5.46 -2.11 2.67
C ILE A 122 -5.82 -3.39 1.90
N ILE A 123 -6.23 -3.26 0.63
CA ILE A 123 -6.65 -4.38 -0.22
C ILE A 123 -5.49 -5.37 -0.42
N GLU A 124 -4.28 -4.88 -0.60
CA GLU A 124 -3.10 -5.72 -0.81
C GLU A 124 -2.75 -6.58 0.42
N GLU A 125 -3.11 -6.14 1.62
CA GLU A 125 -2.96 -6.92 2.86
C GLU A 125 -4.15 -7.85 3.15
N GLU A 126 -5.28 -7.72 2.43
CA GLU A 126 -6.45 -8.60 2.62
C GLU A 126 -6.29 -9.93 1.88
N THR A 127 -5.68 -9.94 0.71
CA THR A 127 -5.58 -11.15 -0.11
C THR A 127 -4.31 -11.18 -0.95
N VAL A 128 -3.82 -12.39 -1.20
CA VAL A 128 -2.77 -12.66 -2.19
C VAL A 128 -3.34 -13.02 -3.56
N LYS A 129 -4.67 -13.08 -3.69
CA LYS A 129 -5.38 -13.40 -4.94
C LYS A 129 -5.64 -12.12 -5.71
N THR A 130 -4.76 -11.81 -6.65
CA THR A 130 -4.81 -10.56 -7.41
C THR A 130 -6.10 -10.39 -8.21
N GLU A 131 -6.74 -11.50 -8.60
CA GLU A 131 -8.03 -11.54 -9.29
C GLU A 131 -9.17 -10.99 -8.41
N GLU A 132 -9.03 -11.02 -7.09
CA GLU A 132 -10.02 -10.48 -6.17
C GLU A 132 -9.86 -8.99 -5.87
N TYR A 133 -8.71 -8.38 -6.20
CA TYR A 133 -8.46 -6.95 -5.94
C TYR A 133 -9.59 -6.04 -6.45
N PRO A 134 -10.07 -6.15 -7.71
CA PRO A 134 -11.13 -5.29 -8.20
C PRO A 134 -12.48 -5.52 -7.51
N ILE A 135 -12.74 -6.76 -7.04
CA ILE A 135 -13.96 -7.10 -6.34
C ILE A 135 -13.93 -6.54 -4.91
N ILE A 136 -12.82 -6.74 -4.19
CA ILE A 136 -12.64 -6.20 -2.82
C ILE A 136 -12.66 -4.67 -2.85
N ALA A 137 -12.01 -4.05 -3.85
CA ALA A 137 -12.10 -2.61 -4.07
C ALA A 137 -13.55 -2.13 -4.18
N GLY A 138 -14.37 -2.85 -4.96
CA GLY A 138 -15.80 -2.57 -5.07
C GLY A 138 -16.55 -2.70 -3.74
N VAL A 139 -16.23 -3.67 -2.89
CA VAL A 139 -16.81 -3.78 -1.54
C VAL A 139 -16.48 -2.55 -0.70
N TYR A 140 -15.21 -2.15 -0.65
CA TYR A 140 -14.78 -1.01 0.14
C TYR A 140 -15.34 0.32 -0.38
N ILE A 141 -15.36 0.54 -1.70
CA ILE A 141 -15.99 1.72 -2.30
C ILE A 141 -17.48 1.77 -1.98
N ASN A 142 -18.20 0.63 -2.03
CA ASN A 142 -19.60 0.56 -1.64
C ASN A 142 -19.81 0.92 -0.16
N ARG A 143 -18.90 0.51 0.73
CA ARG A 143 -18.94 0.85 2.16
C ARG A 143 -18.67 2.34 2.37
N LEU A 144 -17.63 2.89 1.74
CA LEU A 144 -17.31 4.32 1.80
C LEU A 144 -18.49 5.18 1.36
N ASN A 145 -19.09 4.87 0.22
CA ASN A 145 -20.25 5.59 -0.33
C ASN A 145 -21.49 5.54 0.57
N ARG A 146 -21.57 4.57 1.49
CA ARG A 146 -22.69 4.41 2.45
C ARG A 146 -22.34 4.85 3.87
N GLY A 147 -21.13 5.38 4.10
CA GLY A 147 -20.66 5.73 5.44
C GLY A 147 -20.50 4.52 6.38
N ILE A 148 -20.35 3.32 5.82
CA ILE A 148 -20.10 2.09 6.59
C ILE A 148 -18.62 2.00 6.88
N LYS A 149 -18.23 1.65 8.10
CA LYS A 149 -16.84 1.41 8.49
C LYS A 149 -16.22 0.33 7.62
N LEU A 150 -14.91 0.43 7.33
CA LEU A 150 -14.24 -0.56 6.48
C LEU A 150 -14.07 -1.90 7.19
N ASP A 151 -13.93 -1.90 8.54
CA ASP A 151 -13.71 -3.09 9.37
C ASP A 151 -12.53 -3.96 8.86
N ALA A 152 -11.48 -3.30 8.38
CA ALA A 152 -10.34 -3.94 7.74
C ALA A 152 -9.31 -4.40 8.78
N CYS A 153 -9.08 -5.71 8.91
CA CYS A 153 -8.09 -6.27 9.84
C CYS A 153 -6.66 -5.73 9.62
N PRO A 154 -6.18 -5.50 8.39
CA PRO A 154 -4.84 -4.97 8.16
C PRO A 154 -4.55 -3.64 8.84
N THR A 155 -5.55 -2.77 8.96
CA THR A 155 -5.38 -1.47 9.62
C THR A 155 -5.10 -1.61 11.11
N LEU A 156 -5.67 -2.61 11.78
CA LEU A 156 -5.36 -2.91 13.18
C LEU A 156 -3.97 -3.51 13.35
N LYS A 157 -3.53 -4.38 12.43
CA LYS A 157 -2.16 -4.90 12.44
C LYS A 157 -1.14 -3.77 12.31
N PHE A 158 -1.43 -2.79 11.45
CA PHE A 158 -0.61 -1.59 11.31
C PHE A 158 -0.54 -0.79 12.62
N VAL A 159 -1.67 -0.55 13.28
CA VAL A 159 -1.73 0.17 14.58
C VAL A 159 -0.93 -0.56 15.66
N LEU A 160 -0.95 -1.89 15.65
CA LEU A 160 -0.23 -2.73 16.62
C LEU A 160 1.27 -2.86 16.28
N GLY A 161 1.67 -2.52 15.05
CA GLY A 161 3.04 -2.74 14.57
C GLY A 161 3.40 -4.23 14.46
N ASP A 162 2.40 -5.11 14.45
CA ASP A 162 2.59 -6.57 14.39
C ASP A 162 1.73 -7.19 13.29
N PHE A 163 2.37 -7.49 12.19
CA PHE A 163 1.74 -8.11 11.01
C PHE A 163 1.66 -9.64 11.09
N THR A 164 2.25 -10.25 12.12
CA THR A 164 2.21 -11.71 12.33
C THR A 164 0.91 -12.17 12.99
N ILE A 165 0.12 -11.25 13.52
CA ILE A 165 -1.16 -11.53 14.16
C ILE A 165 -2.09 -12.21 13.15
N SER A 166 -2.46 -13.46 13.42
CA SER A 166 -3.40 -14.23 12.61
C SER A 166 -4.86 -14.00 13.01
N ARG A 167 -5.11 -13.61 14.27
CA ARG A 167 -6.46 -13.38 14.81
C ARG A 167 -6.56 -12.06 15.57
N ILE A 168 -7.47 -11.21 15.15
CA ILE A 168 -7.80 -9.97 15.87
C ILE A 168 -8.66 -10.31 17.08
N LEU A 169 -8.23 -9.86 18.26
CA LEU A 169 -8.96 -10.01 19.51
C LEU A 169 -9.83 -8.78 19.77
N ASP A 170 -10.95 -8.96 20.48
CA ASP A 170 -11.91 -7.89 20.78
C ASP A 170 -11.29 -6.66 21.44
N ARG A 171 -10.22 -6.87 22.24
CA ARG A 171 -9.47 -5.76 22.86
C ARG A 171 -8.79 -4.84 21.84
N TYR A 172 -8.38 -5.38 20.67
CA TYR A 172 -7.73 -4.61 19.60
C TYR A 172 -8.73 -3.73 18.84
N LEU A 173 -9.99 -4.17 18.74
CA LEU A 173 -11.07 -3.41 18.08
C LEU A 173 -11.35 -2.07 18.79
N LYS A 174 -10.92 -1.92 20.05
CA LYS A 174 -11.17 -0.74 20.90
C LYS A 174 -9.97 0.20 20.99
N ILE A 175 -8.89 -0.06 20.28
CA ILE A 175 -7.71 0.83 20.29
C ILE A 175 -8.08 2.13 19.62
N ASP A 176 -7.93 3.23 20.34
CA ASP A 176 -8.16 4.57 19.80
C ASP A 176 -6.99 4.98 18.92
N SER A 177 -7.21 4.90 17.61
CA SER A 177 -6.26 5.30 16.58
C SER A 177 -7.03 5.71 15.33
N PRO A 178 -6.63 6.79 14.65
CA PRO A 178 -7.26 7.20 13.38
C PRO A 178 -7.12 6.14 12.27
N TYR A 179 -6.22 5.18 12.41
CA TYR A 179 -6.10 4.03 11.53
C TYR A 179 -7.07 2.88 11.88
N ASN A 180 -7.76 2.93 13.02
CA ASN A 180 -8.68 1.87 13.40
C ASN A 180 -10.02 1.98 12.64
N THR A 181 -10.11 1.29 11.52
CA THR A 181 -11.31 1.27 10.67
C THR A 181 -12.51 0.51 11.25
N TYR A 182 -12.36 -0.10 12.43
CA TYR A 182 -13.47 -0.63 13.24
C TYR A 182 -14.10 0.45 14.14
N MET A 183 -13.35 1.48 14.50
CA MET A 183 -13.87 2.60 15.30
C MET A 183 -14.34 3.75 14.43
N TYR A 184 -13.58 4.12 13.42
CA TYR A 184 -13.79 5.29 12.58
C TYR A 184 -14.28 4.89 11.20
N ALA A 185 -15.27 5.61 10.67
CA ALA A 185 -15.75 5.45 9.30
C ALA A 185 -14.85 6.24 8.34
N GLY A 186 -14.79 5.80 7.09
CA GLY A 186 -13.93 6.38 6.07
C GLY A 186 -12.58 5.67 5.95
N LEU A 187 -11.69 6.27 5.17
CA LEU A 187 -10.32 5.81 5.03
C LEU A 187 -9.46 6.28 6.22
N PRO A 188 -8.40 5.54 6.59
CA PRO A 188 -7.41 6.04 7.52
C PRO A 188 -6.63 7.22 6.92
N PRO A 189 -5.85 7.98 7.75
CA PRO A 189 -5.16 9.20 7.31
C PRO A 189 -4.15 8.99 6.18
N GLY A 190 -3.69 7.78 5.96
CA GLY A 190 -2.72 7.44 4.93
C GLY A 190 -2.54 5.94 4.73
N PRO A 191 -1.69 5.55 3.77
CA PRO A 191 -1.45 4.14 3.47
C PRO A 191 -0.80 3.39 4.63
N ILE A 192 -1.08 2.08 4.73
CA ILE A 192 -0.47 1.17 5.72
C ILE A 192 0.77 0.45 5.17
N ARG A 193 1.02 0.60 3.88
CA ARG A 193 2.21 0.13 3.15
C ARG A 193 2.31 0.80 1.78
N MET A 194 3.43 0.65 1.11
CA MET A 194 3.57 0.97 -0.30
C MET A 194 2.73 -0.03 -1.11
N ALA A 195 1.78 0.47 -1.90
CA ALA A 195 0.88 -0.37 -2.68
C ALA A 195 1.45 -0.62 -4.08
N SER A 196 1.34 -1.87 -4.58
CA SER A 196 1.77 -2.21 -5.94
C SER A 196 0.89 -1.52 -6.99
N ILE A 197 1.47 -1.29 -8.17
CA ILE A 197 0.75 -0.72 -9.33
C ILE A 197 -0.51 -1.52 -9.65
N GLN A 198 -0.42 -2.86 -9.55
CA GLN A 198 -1.52 -3.75 -9.86
C GLN A 198 -2.74 -3.51 -8.97
N VAL A 199 -2.53 -3.34 -7.66
CA VAL A 199 -3.66 -3.09 -6.74
C VAL A 199 -4.18 -1.66 -6.87
N ILE A 200 -3.32 -0.66 -7.12
CA ILE A 200 -3.75 0.72 -7.39
C ILE A 200 -4.64 0.75 -8.63
N ASP A 201 -4.20 0.14 -9.74
CA ASP A 201 -4.98 0.07 -10.97
C ASP A 201 -6.28 -0.74 -10.78
N SER A 202 -6.30 -1.72 -9.85
CA SER A 202 -7.51 -2.47 -9.49
C SER A 202 -8.53 -1.61 -8.74
N VAL A 203 -8.08 -0.68 -7.89
CA VAL A 203 -8.97 0.31 -7.25
C VAL A 203 -9.56 1.26 -8.29
N LEU A 204 -8.72 1.79 -9.19
CA LEU A 204 -9.16 2.71 -10.24
C LEU A 204 -10.12 2.07 -11.26
N ASN A 205 -10.05 0.75 -11.43
CA ASN A 205 -10.89 -0.03 -12.34
C ASN A 205 -11.73 -1.08 -11.57
N TYR A 206 -12.20 -0.71 -10.36
CA TYR A 206 -12.92 -1.65 -9.51
C TYR A 206 -14.15 -2.27 -10.19
N GLN A 207 -14.45 -3.49 -9.81
CA GLN A 207 -15.64 -4.17 -10.33
C GLN A 207 -16.91 -3.61 -9.66
N LYS A 208 -17.84 -3.09 -10.46
CA LYS A 208 -19.14 -2.59 -9.97
C LYS A 208 -20.04 -3.75 -9.59
N HIS A 209 -20.49 -3.77 -8.35
CA HIS A 209 -21.43 -4.75 -7.77
C HIS A 209 -22.05 -4.17 -6.48
N ASP A 210 -22.94 -4.92 -5.82
CA ASP A 210 -23.61 -4.47 -4.58
C ASP A 210 -23.07 -5.16 -3.32
N TYR A 211 -21.93 -5.87 -3.39
CA TYR A 211 -21.39 -6.54 -2.22
C TYR A 211 -20.92 -5.52 -1.17
N LEU A 212 -21.16 -5.84 0.10
CA LEU A 212 -20.77 -5.05 1.27
C LEU A 212 -19.88 -5.84 2.24
N TYR A 213 -19.80 -7.15 2.07
CA TYR A 213 -19.09 -8.06 2.96
C TYR A 213 -18.34 -9.11 2.16
N PHE A 214 -17.22 -9.55 2.71
CA PHE A 214 -16.50 -10.72 2.24
C PHE A 214 -15.91 -11.49 3.44
N CYS A 215 -15.65 -12.77 3.30
CA CYS A 215 -14.92 -13.59 4.25
C CYS A 215 -14.24 -14.74 3.52
N ALA A 216 -13.17 -15.29 4.11
CA ALA A 216 -12.45 -16.40 3.52
C ALA A 216 -13.37 -17.61 3.29
N LYS A 217 -13.15 -18.33 2.19
CA LYS A 217 -13.87 -19.57 1.88
C LYS A 217 -13.46 -20.70 2.83
N SER A 218 -14.42 -21.54 3.17
CA SER A 218 -14.22 -22.69 4.06
C SER A 218 -13.38 -23.82 3.45
N ASP A 219 -13.12 -23.79 2.14
CA ASP A 219 -12.24 -24.75 1.44
C ASP A 219 -10.74 -24.46 1.61
N PHE A 220 -10.38 -23.33 2.23
CA PHE A 220 -9.00 -22.82 2.41
C PHE A 220 -8.25 -22.60 1.10
N SER A 221 -8.96 -22.32 0.00
CA SER A 221 -8.38 -21.97 -1.28
C SER A 221 -7.64 -20.61 -1.28
N GLY A 222 -7.81 -19.82 -0.21
CA GLY A 222 -7.32 -18.45 -0.12
C GLY A 222 -8.19 -17.40 -0.82
N TYR A 223 -9.33 -17.84 -1.40
CA TYR A 223 -10.36 -16.97 -1.98
C TYR A 223 -11.43 -16.60 -0.96
N HIS A 224 -12.26 -15.60 -1.31
CA HIS A 224 -13.33 -15.10 -0.47
C HIS A 224 -14.73 -15.41 -1.03
N ASN A 225 -15.69 -15.49 -0.12
CA ASN A 225 -17.11 -15.41 -0.42
C ASN A 225 -17.57 -13.96 -0.26
N PHE A 226 -18.23 -13.42 -1.27
CA PHE A 226 -18.77 -12.07 -1.29
C PHE A 226 -20.27 -12.06 -1.04
N SER A 227 -20.79 -11.08 -0.30
CA SER A 227 -22.22 -11.02 0.02
C SER A 227 -22.72 -9.58 0.11
N LYS A 228 -24.01 -9.39 -0.25
CA LYS A 228 -24.71 -8.10 -0.18
C LYS A 228 -25.25 -7.79 1.23
N THR A 229 -25.50 -8.82 2.03
CA THR A 229 -26.15 -8.70 3.33
C THR A 229 -25.33 -9.31 4.46
N LEU A 230 -25.45 -8.72 5.66
CA LEU A 230 -24.81 -9.27 6.86
C LEU A 230 -25.32 -10.70 7.17
N ARG A 231 -26.59 -10.99 6.89
CA ARG A 231 -27.17 -12.35 7.10
C ARG A 231 -26.41 -13.39 6.28
N GLN A 232 -26.16 -13.13 5.01
CA GLN A 232 -25.41 -14.04 4.13
C GLN A 232 -23.95 -14.14 4.54
N HIS A 233 -23.33 -13.02 4.88
CA HIS A 233 -21.96 -13.01 5.41
C HIS A 233 -21.82 -13.89 6.65
N ASN A 234 -22.75 -13.79 7.60
CA ASN A 234 -22.73 -14.59 8.83
C ASN A 234 -22.89 -16.11 8.56
N ILE A 235 -23.56 -16.50 7.47
CA ILE A 235 -23.64 -17.90 7.05
C ILE A 235 -22.25 -18.36 6.60
N TYR A 236 -21.60 -17.65 5.68
CA TYR A 236 -20.27 -17.99 5.18
C TYR A 236 -19.21 -17.96 6.29
N ALA A 237 -19.24 -16.95 7.17
CA ALA A 237 -18.33 -16.86 8.31
C ALA A 237 -18.49 -18.06 9.27
N ARG A 238 -19.72 -18.52 9.51
CA ARG A 238 -20.00 -19.70 10.34
C ARG A 238 -19.45 -20.97 9.69
N GLU A 239 -19.64 -21.16 8.39
CA GLU A 239 -19.09 -22.29 7.63
C GLU A 239 -17.55 -22.32 7.74
N TYR A 240 -16.90 -21.18 7.56
CA TYR A 240 -15.45 -21.04 7.70
C TYR A 240 -14.97 -21.39 9.13
N HIS A 241 -15.63 -20.85 10.17
CA HIS A 241 -15.28 -21.17 11.56
C HIS A 241 -15.52 -22.64 11.93
N GLN A 242 -16.59 -23.26 11.42
CA GLN A 242 -16.85 -24.68 11.63
C GLN A 242 -15.72 -25.54 11.02
N GLU A 243 -15.24 -25.18 9.85
CA GLU A 243 -14.16 -25.91 9.19
C GLU A 243 -12.82 -25.70 9.90
N LEU A 244 -12.50 -24.49 10.40
CA LEU A 244 -11.35 -24.24 11.27
C LEU A 244 -11.38 -25.15 12.51
N ASN A 245 -12.55 -25.25 13.16
CA ASN A 245 -12.73 -26.07 14.36
C ASN A 245 -12.53 -27.56 14.05
N LYS A 246 -13.04 -28.07 12.94
CA LYS A 246 -12.83 -29.46 12.51
C LYS A 246 -11.35 -29.77 12.30
N ARG A 247 -10.59 -28.85 11.74
CA ARG A 247 -9.14 -28.98 11.50
C ARG A 247 -8.30 -28.67 12.71
N LYS A 248 -8.91 -28.31 13.85
CA LYS A 248 -8.23 -27.94 15.10
C LYS A 248 -7.25 -26.75 14.93
N ILE A 249 -7.57 -25.82 14.04
CA ILE A 249 -6.80 -24.58 13.84
C ILE A 249 -7.35 -23.53 14.80
N TRP A 250 -6.68 -23.41 15.96
CA TRP A 250 -7.12 -22.54 17.07
C TRP A 250 -6.36 -21.20 17.12
N LYS A 251 -5.42 -20.94 16.21
CA LYS A 251 -4.58 -19.75 16.21
C LYS A 251 -5.13 -18.66 15.29
#